data_a6bef859af3225ba5525dc40aa0d0cf7
#
_entry.id   a6bef859af3225ba5525dc40aa0d0cf7
#
_cell.length_a   1.000
_cell.length_b   1.000
_cell.length_c   1.000
_cell.angle_alpha   90.00
_cell.angle_beta   90.00
_cell.angle_gamma   90.00
#
_symmetry.space_group_name_H-M   'P 1'
#
loop_
_entity.id
_entity.type
_entity.pdbx_description
1 polymer ?
#
loop_
_entity_poly.entity_id
_entity_poly.type
_entity_poly.pdbx_seq_one_letter_code
_entity_poly.pdbx_strand_id
1 'polypeptide(L)'
;MFKHDHLSQLHSSRLASRRLHRRPALPGGHPSAHAQASGAAAGSGTQHRRMRYGSMPAPQATILDLLAAEARIADLESALSKAQAAAVTDTLTGALNRRGFDQAYEREAARTRRKGGPLALALIDLDDFKRLNDTLGHQMGDQALIHLVRTLRSALRPSDILGRFGGEEFVLMLPDTGLDEAVTALTRFQRQLADCSLAGSDVALSFSAGVVVQAPGESLLQSIARADAATYAAKRAGKNCVLTG
;
A
#
# COMPACT_ATOMS: atom_id res chain seq x y z
N MET A 1 -28.17 -14.72 2.00
CA MET A 1 -28.62 -13.87 0.88
C MET A 1 -28.21 -12.43 1.09
N PHE A 2 -26.95 -12.16 1.44
CA PHE A 2 -26.40 -10.79 1.63
C PHE A 2 -24.88 -10.82 1.48
N LYS A 3 -24.33 -10.97 0.27
CA LYS A 3 -22.91 -10.75 -0.05
C LYS A 3 -22.66 -10.33 -1.51
N HIS A 4 -23.71 -10.09 -2.32
CA HIS A 4 -23.53 -9.66 -3.71
C HIS A 4 -23.36 -8.14 -3.89
N ASP A 5 -23.55 -7.33 -2.85
CA ASP A 5 -23.49 -5.86 -2.98
C ASP A 5 -22.08 -5.25 -2.90
N HIS A 6 -21.08 -6.00 -2.46
CA HIS A 6 -19.73 -5.42 -2.30
C HIS A 6 -18.96 -5.22 -3.62
N LEU A 7 -19.24 -6.03 -4.63
CA LEU A 7 -18.62 -5.88 -5.96
C LEU A 7 -19.24 -4.76 -6.80
N SER A 8 -20.54 -4.45 -6.59
CA SER A 8 -21.23 -3.36 -7.30
C SER A 8 -20.80 -1.96 -6.86
N GLN A 9 -20.34 -1.78 -5.62
CA GLN A 9 -19.80 -0.51 -5.15
C GLN A 9 -18.41 -0.18 -5.74
N LEU A 10 -17.70 -1.16 -6.29
CA LEU A 10 -16.41 -0.97 -6.93
C LEU A 10 -16.48 -0.32 -8.31
N HIS A 11 -17.64 -0.34 -8.97
CA HIS A 11 -17.84 0.29 -10.29
C HIS A 11 -18.15 1.78 -10.24
N SER A 12 -18.73 2.28 -9.15
CA SER A 12 -19.17 3.69 -9.05
C SER A 12 -18.07 4.67 -8.69
N SER A 13 -16.96 4.24 -8.09
CA SER A 13 -15.89 5.15 -7.64
C SER A 13 -14.83 5.47 -8.69
N ARG A 14 -14.82 4.79 -9.85
CA ARG A 14 -13.81 5.01 -10.92
C ARG A 14 -14.18 6.06 -11.97
N LEU A 15 -15.39 6.58 -11.99
CA LEU A 15 -15.84 7.57 -12.98
C LEU A 15 -15.72 9.04 -12.52
N ALA A 16 -15.38 9.31 -11.28
CA ALA A 16 -15.34 10.67 -10.72
C ALA A 16 -13.97 11.36 -10.71
N SER A 17 -12.87 10.67 -11.06
CA SER A 17 -11.50 11.21 -10.91
C SER A 17 -10.79 11.60 -12.20
N ARG A 18 -11.50 11.78 -13.30
CA ARG A 18 -10.93 12.28 -14.58
C ARG A 18 -11.54 13.60 -14.99
N ARG A 19 -11.42 14.66 -14.17
CA ARG A 19 -11.51 16.04 -14.68
C ARG A 19 -10.61 16.96 -13.85
N LEU A 20 -9.83 17.76 -14.58
CA LEU A 20 -9.19 19.01 -14.17
C LEU A 20 -7.81 18.93 -13.47
N HIS A 21 -6.76 18.90 -14.30
CA HIS A 21 -5.62 19.79 -14.09
C HIS A 21 -5.31 20.49 -15.40
N ARG A 22 -6.00 21.59 -15.67
CA ARG A 22 -5.55 22.63 -16.59
C ARG A 22 -4.60 23.54 -15.80
N ARG A 23 -3.35 23.63 -16.27
CA ARG A 23 -2.39 24.66 -15.87
C ARG A 23 -2.92 26.02 -16.30
N PRO A 24 -2.86 27.09 -15.49
CA PRO A 24 -3.02 28.45 -15.96
C PRO A 24 -1.72 28.88 -16.66
N ALA A 25 -1.88 29.43 -17.86
CA ALA A 25 -0.84 30.10 -18.63
C ALA A 25 -0.51 31.46 -17.99
N LEU A 26 0.77 31.78 -17.93
CA LEU A 26 1.26 33.11 -17.58
C LEU A 26 1.10 34.04 -18.79
N PRO A 27 0.63 35.28 -18.62
CA PRO A 27 0.65 36.28 -19.69
C PRO A 27 2.01 36.95 -19.76
N GLY A 28 2.65 36.83 -20.90
CA GLY A 28 3.74 37.69 -21.30
C GLY A 28 3.20 39.05 -21.77
N GLY A 29 3.91 40.10 -21.45
CA GLY A 29 3.64 41.45 -21.95
C GLY A 29 4.78 42.40 -21.63
N HIS A 30 5.69 42.54 -22.57
CA HIS A 30 6.52 43.77 -22.66
C HIS A 30 5.69 44.90 -23.23
N PRO A 31 6.01 46.14 -22.85
CA PRO A 31 6.25 47.13 -23.87
C PRO A 31 7.53 47.96 -23.67
N SER A 32 8.25 48.13 -24.75
CA SER A 32 9.24 49.14 -24.99
C SER A 32 8.57 50.50 -25.10
N ALA A 33 9.19 51.56 -24.58
CA ALA A 33 9.02 52.89 -25.09
C ALA A 33 10.22 53.75 -24.75
N HIS A 34 10.78 54.32 -25.80
CA HIS A 34 11.76 55.40 -25.89
C HIS A 34 11.22 56.71 -25.26
N ALA A 35 12.12 57.53 -24.71
CA ALA A 35 12.31 58.95 -25.03
C ALA A 35 13.22 59.63 -24.00
N GLN A 36 14.38 60.04 -24.39
CA GLN A 36 14.85 61.37 -24.73
C GLN A 36 15.24 62.29 -23.56
N ALA A 37 16.45 62.77 -23.73
CA ALA A 37 17.31 63.60 -22.91
C ALA A 37 16.83 65.08 -22.78
N SER A 38 17.28 65.70 -21.71
CA SER A 38 17.87 67.08 -21.63
C SER A 38 18.06 67.38 -20.15
N GLY A 39 19.17 67.63 -19.61
CA GLY A 39 20.06 68.77 -19.74
C GLY A 39 20.10 69.59 -18.47
N ALA A 40 21.31 69.79 -17.97
CA ALA A 40 21.78 70.90 -17.17
C ALA A 40 22.07 70.73 -15.66
N ALA A 41 23.35 70.60 -15.36
CA ALA A 41 24.23 71.46 -14.57
C ALA A 41 24.15 71.51 -13.03
N ALA A 42 25.31 71.18 -12.46
CA ALA A 42 26.01 71.79 -11.35
C ALA A 42 25.49 71.64 -9.91
N GLY A 43 26.36 71.05 -9.10
CA GLY A 43 26.23 71.08 -7.64
C GLY A 43 27.21 70.11 -6.97
N SER A 44 28.44 70.56 -6.72
CA SER A 44 29.49 69.90 -5.95
C SER A 44 29.02 69.59 -4.51
N GLY A 45 29.02 68.35 -4.11
CA GLY A 45 28.79 67.94 -2.74
C GLY A 45 29.26 66.52 -2.52
N THR A 46 30.55 66.37 -2.18
CA THR A 46 31.14 65.08 -1.85
C THR A 46 30.61 64.62 -0.49
N GLN A 47 29.44 63.95 -0.50
CA GLN A 47 28.99 63.21 0.66
C GLN A 47 29.55 61.80 0.56
N HIS A 48 30.58 61.48 1.34
CA HIS A 48 31.01 60.13 1.64
C HIS A 48 29.86 59.36 2.27
N ARG A 49 29.09 58.67 1.46
CA ARG A 49 28.14 57.67 1.91
C ARG A 49 28.93 56.49 2.50
N ARG A 50 29.17 56.54 3.83
CA ARG A 50 29.62 55.39 4.57
C ARG A 50 28.61 54.26 4.31
N MET A 51 28.97 53.31 3.42
CA MET A 51 28.31 52.02 3.36
C MET A 51 28.46 51.41 4.76
N ARG A 52 27.37 51.39 5.51
CA ARG A 52 27.27 50.52 6.68
C ARG A 52 27.25 49.09 6.10
N TYR A 53 28.40 48.44 6.16
CA TYR A 53 28.43 46.99 6.07
C TYR A 53 27.55 46.50 7.22
N GLY A 54 26.33 46.02 6.87
CA GLY A 54 25.48 45.31 7.81
C GLY A 54 26.31 44.15 8.37
N SER A 55 26.36 44.06 9.68
CA SER A 55 27.05 42.97 10.37
C SER A 55 26.61 41.65 9.76
N MET A 56 27.50 40.95 9.06
CA MET A 56 27.25 39.57 8.65
C MET A 56 26.97 38.76 9.92
N PRO A 57 25.92 37.94 9.95
CA PRO A 57 25.63 37.08 11.10
C PRO A 57 26.89 36.27 11.41
N ALA A 58 27.19 36.13 12.67
CA ALA A 58 28.37 35.39 13.12
C ALA A 58 28.33 33.97 12.56
N PRO A 59 29.45 33.42 12.07
CA PRO A 59 29.49 32.09 11.46
C PRO A 59 28.92 30.94 12.36
N GLN A 60 28.90 31.16 13.67
CA GLN A 60 28.30 30.22 14.62
C GLN A 60 26.77 30.15 14.57
N ALA A 61 26.08 31.26 14.33
CA ALA A 61 24.64 31.29 14.12
C ALA A 61 24.26 30.48 12.87
N THR A 62 25.03 30.62 11.79
CA THR A 62 24.80 29.90 10.53
C THR A 62 25.00 28.40 10.69
N ILE A 63 25.96 27.94 11.48
CA ILE A 63 26.17 26.49 11.76
C ILE A 63 25.03 25.93 12.57
N LEU A 64 24.55 26.63 13.59
CA LEU A 64 23.40 26.21 14.38
C LEU A 64 22.12 26.13 13.55
N ASP A 65 21.91 27.10 12.66
CA ASP A 65 20.78 27.10 11.73
C ASP A 65 20.85 25.92 10.74
N LEU A 66 22.05 25.59 10.27
CA LEU A 66 22.25 24.40 9.41
C LEU A 66 21.94 23.10 10.16
N LEU A 67 22.47 22.93 11.36
CA LEU A 67 22.19 21.76 12.20
C LEU A 67 20.70 21.63 12.53
N ALA A 68 20.02 22.74 12.82
CA ALA A 68 18.59 22.76 13.05
C ALA A 68 17.80 22.38 11.78
N ALA A 69 18.25 22.85 10.60
CA ALA A 69 17.63 22.48 9.33
C ALA A 69 17.83 21.00 9.00
N GLU A 70 19.03 20.46 9.22
CA GLU A 70 19.32 19.01 9.03
C GLU A 70 18.47 18.15 9.97
N ALA A 71 18.34 18.52 11.24
CA ALA A 71 17.47 17.83 12.18
C ALA A 71 16.00 17.85 11.72
N ARG A 72 15.53 18.99 11.22
CA ARG A 72 14.18 19.13 10.68
C ARG A 72 13.94 18.30 9.44
N ILE A 73 14.91 18.20 8.55
CA ILE A 73 14.85 17.34 7.35
C ILE A 73 14.73 15.88 7.78
N ALA A 74 15.58 15.42 8.71
CA ALA A 74 15.52 14.05 9.22
C ALA A 74 14.16 13.72 9.86
N ASP A 75 13.59 14.65 10.64
CA ASP A 75 12.24 14.48 11.22
C ASP A 75 11.15 14.39 10.14
N LEU A 76 11.20 15.24 9.12
CA LEU A 76 10.26 15.25 8.03
C LEU A 76 10.37 13.97 7.17
N GLU A 77 11.57 13.50 6.89
CA GLU A 77 11.80 12.23 6.18
C GLU A 77 11.28 11.03 6.97
N SER A 78 11.50 11.02 8.29
CA SER A 78 10.94 9.99 9.18
C SER A 78 9.42 10.02 9.20
N ALA A 79 8.82 11.20 9.32
CA ALA A 79 7.37 11.37 9.29
C ALA A 79 6.77 10.97 7.93
N LEU A 80 7.41 11.32 6.83
CA LEU A 80 7.02 10.94 5.48
C LEU A 80 7.07 9.41 5.30
N SER A 81 8.16 8.77 5.74
CA SER A 81 8.32 7.32 5.68
C SER A 81 7.21 6.60 6.47
N LYS A 82 6.92 7.07 7.69
CA LYS A 82 5.83 6.52 8.51
C LYS A 82 4.45 6.71 7.86
N ALA A 83 4.20 7.89 7.30
CA ALA A 83 2.95 8.18 6.58
C ALA A 83 2.80 7.32 5.32
N GLN A 84 3.87 7.13 4.57
CA GLN A 84 3.89 6.24 3.40
C GLN A 84 3.64 4.78 3.79
N ALA A 85 4.29 4.29 4.83
CA ALA A 85 4.05 2.94 5.35
C ALA A 85 2.59 2.77 5.79
N ALA A 86 2.04 3.69 6.56
CA ALA A 86 0.64 3.67 6.98
C ALA A 86 -0.35 3.74 5.81
N ALA A 87 0.04 4.39 4.69
CA ALA A 87 -0.78 4.48 3.50
C ALA A 87 -0.90 3.16 2.71
N VAL A 88 0.02 2.20 2.91
CA VAL A 88 0.09 0.95 2.12
C VAL A 88 -0.03 -0.32 2.97
N THR A 89 -0.06 -0.23 4.29
CA THR A 89 -0.20 -1.37 5.21
C THR A 89 -1.51 -1.31 6.00
N ASP A 90 -2.00 -2.47 6.40
CA ASP A 90 -3.08 -2.64 7.37
C ASP A 90 -2.51 -2.42 8.78
N THR A 91 -3.10 -1.52 9.53
CA THR A 91 -2.60 -1.09 10.85
C THR A 91 -2.70 -2.17 11.93
N LEU A 92 -3.66 -3.09 11.81
CA LEU A 92 -3.84 -4.18 12.78
C LEU A 92 -2.83 -5.30 12.57
N THR A 93 -2.69 -5.76 11.32
CA THR A 93 -1.93 -6.98 11.01
C THR A 93 -0.55 -6.71 10.44
N GLY A 94 -0.31 -5.51 9.94
CA GLY A 94 0.90 -5.13 9.22
C GLY A 94 1.00 -5.74 7.80
N ALA A 95 0.04 -6.54 7.34
CA ALA A 95 -0.05 -6.98 5.95
C ALA A 95 -0.21 -5.76 5.03
N LEU A 96 0.04 -5.88 3.74
CA LEU A 96 -0.30 -4.80 2.83
C LEU A 96 -1.82 -4.57 2.87
N ASN A 97 -2.24 -3.31 2.86
CA ASN A 97 -3.63 -3.02 2.58
C ASN A 97 -3.89 -3.17 1.06
N ARG A 98 -5.14 -3.05 0.64
CA ARG A 98 -5.51 -3.20 -0.77
C ARG A 98 -4.66 -2.33 -1.70
N ARG A 99 -4.45 -1.06 -1.34
CA ARG A 99 -3.62 -0.13 -2.13
C ARG A 99 -2.16 -0.58 -2.23
N GLY A 100 -1.58 -1.03 -1.12
CA GLY A 100 -0.21 -1.54 -1.09
C GLY A 100 -0.06 -2.81 -1.92
N PHE A 101 -1.05 -3.70 -1.86
CA PHE A 101 -1.08 -4.91 -2.65
C PHE A 101 -1.21 -4.62 -4.15
N ASP A 102 -2.11 -3.71 -4.56
CA ASP A 102 -2.26 -3.29 -5.96
C ASP A 102 -0.93 -2.76 -6.52
N GLN A 103 -0.21 -1.93 -5.75
CA GLN A 103 1.11 -1.42 -6.15
C GLN A 103 2.17 -2.53 -6.27
N ALA A 104 2.14 -3.51 -5.38
CA ALA A 104 3.06 -4.65 -5.42
C ALA A 104 2.73 -5.56 -6.62
N TYR A 105 1.45 -5.81 -6.87
CA TYR A 105 1.00 -6.58 -8.02
C TYR A 105 1.45 -5.98 -9.35
N GLU A 106 1.29 -4.68 -9.57
CA GLU A 106 1.72 -4.04 -10.81
C GLU A 106 3.22 -4.25 -11.08
N ARG A 107 4.07 -4.19 -10.04
CA ARG A 107 5.52 -4.46 -10.15
C ARG A 107 5.79 -5.92 -10.52
N GLU A 108 5.15 -6.87 -9.83
CA GLU A 108 5.37 -8.31 -10.03
C GLU A 108 4.78 -8.79 -11.35
N ALA A 109 3.60 -8.35 -11.73
CA ALA A 109 3.00 -8.67 -13.03
C ALA A 109 3.86 -8.16 -14.20
N ALA A 110 4.45 -6.97 -14.06
CA ALA A 110 5.41 -6.46 -15.05
C ALA A 110 6.70 -7.30 -15.09
N ARG A 111 7.19 -7.77 -13.95
CA ARG A 111 8.36 -8.66 -13.86
C ARG A 111 8.07 -10.01 -14.50
N THR A 112 6.94 -10.60 -14.16
CA THR A 112 6.48 -11.91 -14.68
C THR A 112 6.29 -11.87 -16.19
N ARG A 113 5.68 -10.81 -16.74
CA ARG A 113 5.56 -10.64 -18.20
C ARG A 113 6.91 -10.60 -18.91
N ARG A 114 7.94 -10.01 -18.29
CA ARG A 114 9.29 -9.98 -18.90
C ARG A 114 10.04 -11.31 -18.81
N LYS A 115 9.85 -12.05 -17.72
CA LYS A 115 10.57 -13.32 -17.45
C LYS A 115 9.84 -14.55 -17.94
N GLY A 116 8.52 -14.48 -18.16
CA GLY A 116 7.71 -15.62 -18.60
C GLY A 116 7.40 -16.64 -17.50
N GLY A 117 7.50 -16.27 -16.20
CA GLY A 117 7.17 -17.15 -15.10
C GLY A 117 5.67 -17.18 -14.75
N PRO A 118 5.18 -18.20 -14.02
CA PRO A 118 3.81 -18.21 -13.51
C PRO A 118 3.66 -17.25 -12.33
N LEU A 119 2.44 -16.72 -12.15
CA LEU A 119 2.07 -15.88 -11.02
C LEU A 119 0.78 -16.46 -10.42
N ALA A 120 0.92 -17.13 -9.26
CA ALA A 120 -0.25 -17.62 -8.55
C ALA A 120 -0.81 -16.54 -7.61
N LEU A 121 -2.13 -16.54 -7.50
CA LEU A 121 -2.90 -15.71 -6.58
C LEU A 121 -3.84 -16.59 -5.77
N ALA A 122 -3.95 -16.30 -4.48
CA ALA A 122 -4.91 -16.99 -3.63
C ALA A 122 -5.71 -15.98 -2.82
N LEU A 123 -7.02 -16.17 -2.76
CA LEU A 123 -7.87 -15.52 -1.78
C LEU A 123 -8.03 -16.44 -0.59
N ILE A 124 -7.76 -15.94 0.59
CA ILE A 124 -7.82 -16.64 1.89
C ILE A 124 -8.87 -15.95 2.72
N ASP A 125 -9.77 -16.74 3.31
CA ASP A 125 -10.82 -16.24 4.21
C ASP A 125 -10.86 -17.08 5.48
N LEU A 126 -10.75 -16.43 6.64
CA LEU A 126 -10.72 -17.09 7.95
C LEU A 126 -12.10 -17.72 8.25
N ASP A 127 -12.12 -19.02 8.50
CA ASP A 127 -13.36 -19.73 8.74
C ASP A 127 -14.00 -19.33 10.07
N ASP A 128 -15.32 -19.17 10.06
CA ASP A 128 -16.13 -18.87 11.24
C ASP A 128 -15.70 -17.61 12.04
N PHE A 129 -15.02 -16.66 11.39
CA PHE A 129 -14.51 -15.45 12.04
C PHE A 129 -15.61 -14.65 12.73
N LYS A 130 -16.79 -14.53 12.11
CA LYS A 130 -17.93 -13.87 12.76
C LYS A 130 -18.34 -14.60 14.04
N ARG A 131 -18.42 -15.92 14.03
CA ARG A 131 -18.75 -16.72 15.22
C ARG A 131 -17.71 -16.55 16.32
N LEU A 132 -16.43 -16.48 15.96
CA LEU A 132 -15.35 -16.18 16.89
C LEU A 132 -15.57 -14.83 17.58
N ASN A 133 -15.85 -13.78 16.80
CA ASN A 133 -16.13 -12.44 17.33
C ASN A 133 -17.37 -12.42 18.23
N ASP A 134 -18.45 -13.07 17.80
CA ASP A 134 -19.70 -13.09 18.53
C ASP A 134 -19.57 -13.85 19.86
N THR A 135 -18.67 -14.83 19.94
CA THR A 135 -18.49 -15.71 21.12
C THR A 135 -17.41 -15.16 22.07
N LEU A 136 -16.27 -14.68 21.54
CA LEU A 136 -15.08 -14.32 22.34
C LEU A 136 -14.75 -12.82 22.28
N GLY A 137 -15.54 -12.05 21.54
CA GLY A 137 -15.38 -10.61 21.39
C GLY A 137 -14.38 -10.20 20.31
N HIS A 138 -14.48 -8.93 19.88
CA HIS A 138 -13.65 -8.37 18.80
C HIS A 138 -12.15 -8.38 19.07
N GLN A 139 -11.73 -8.26 20.33
CA GLN A 139 -10.31 -8.33 20.70
C GLN A 139 -9.71 -9.71 20.36
N MET A 140 -10.46 -10.78 20.57
CA MET A 140 -10.03 -12.13 20.18
C MET A 140 -10.00 -12.29 18.67
N GLY A 141 -10.97 -11.70 17.96
CA GLY A 141 -10.93 -11.64 16.50
C GLY A 141 -9.69 -10.91 15.96
N ASP A 142 -9.34 -9.78 16.55
CA ASP A 142 -8.11 -9.05 16.19
C ASP A 142 -6.86 -9.91 16.42
N GLN A 143 -6.78 -10.64 17.54
CA GLN A 143 -5.68 -11.57 17.81
C GLN A 143 -5.65 -12.72 16.81
N ALA A 144 -6.80 -13.24 16.37
CA ALA A 144 -6.89 -14.28 15.34
C ALA A 144 -6.32 -13.80 14.00
N LEU A 145 -6.65 -12.57 13.58
CA LEU A 145 -6.12 -11.96 12.35
C LEU A 145 -4.60 -11.74 12.43
N ILE A 146 -4.10 -11.25 13.56
CA ILE A 146 -2.66 -11.07 13.81
C ILE A 146 -1.96 -12.43 13.78
N HIS A 147 -2.55 -13.44 14.42
CA HIS A 147 -2.01 -14.79 14.47
C HIS A 147 -1.92 -15.41 13.08
N LEU A 148 -3.00 -15.33 12.28
CA LEU A 148 -3.02 -15.79 10.89
C LEU A 148 -1.86 -15.15 10.10
N VAL A 149 -1.73 -13.83 10.13
CA VAL A 149 -0.68 -13.12 9.37
C VAL A 149 0.72 -13.51 9.84
N ARG A 150 0.93 -13.68 11.14
CA ARG A 150 2.21 -14.12 11.70
C ARG A 150 2.57 -15.53 11.22
N THR A 151 1.61 -16.46 11.27
CA THR A 151 1.79 -17.84 10.81
C THR A 151 2.11 -17.88 9.31
N LEU A 152 1.35 -17.18 8.49
CA LEU A 152 1.62 -17.10 7.06
C LEU A 152 3.01 -16.52 6.78
N ARG A 153 3.37 -15.40 7.39
CA ARG A 153 4.68 -14.75 7.18
C ARG A 153 5.87 -15.61 7.56
N SER A 154 5.74 -16.43 8.59
CA SER A 154 6.84 -17.32 9.00
C SER A 154 7.17 -18.40 7.96
N ALA A 155 6.24 -18.67 7.05
CA ALA A 155 6.34 -19.71 6.04
C ALA A 155 6.45 -19.19 4.60
N LEU A 156 6.22 -17.88 4.39
CA LEU A 156 6.32 -17.20 3.11
C LEU A 156 7.79 -16.91 2.73
N ARG A 157 8.06 -16.95 1.43
CA ARG A 157 9.35 -16.51 0.87
C ARG A 157 9.41 -14.97 0.85
N PRO A 158 10.61 -14.37 0.79
CA PRO A 158 10.73 -12.90 0.67
C PRO A 158 10.07 -12.30 -0.57
N SER A 159 9.86 -13.11 -1.62
CA SER A 159 9.16 -12.72 -2.85
C SER A 159 7.65 -12.75 -2.74
N ASP A 160 7.11 -13.48 -1.76
CA ASP A 160 5.69 -13.69 -1.61
C ASP A 160 5.05 -12.46 -0.94
N ILE A 161 3.87 -12.10 -1.38
CA ILE A 161 3.23 -10.85 -0.98
C ILE A 161 1.86 -11.14 -0.39
N LEU A 162 1.67 -10.70 0.86
CA LEU A 162 0.43 -10.87 1.60
C LEU A 162 -0.25 -9.52 1.80
N GLY A 163 -1.53 -9.44 1.42
CA GLY A 163 -2.39 -8.28 1.62
C GLY A 163 -3.68 -8.62 2.33
N ARG A 164 -4.23 -7.67 3.09
CA ARG A 164 -5.56 -7.74 3.70
C ARG A 164 -6.54 -6.91 2.88
N PHE A 165 -7.61 -7.53 2.38
CA PHE A 165 -8.57 -6.89 1.48
C PHE A 165 -9.90 -6.58 2.14
N GLY A 166 -10.24 -7.30 3.20
CA GLY A 166 -11.47 -7.17 3.96
C GLY A 166 -11.26 -7.42 5.45
N GLY A 167 -12.33 -7.55 6.19
CA GLY A 167 -12.28 -7.84 7.62
C GLY A 167 -11.51 -9.12 7.96
N GLU A 168 -11.85 -10.20 7.26
CA GLU A 168 -11.29 -11.55 7.44
C GLU A 168 -10.65 -12.11 6.15
N GLU A 169 -10.56 -11.27 5.10
CA GLU A 169 -10.12 -11.67 3.76
C GLU A 169 -8.69 -11.20 3.49
N PHE A 170 -7.86 -12.14 3.05
CA PHE A 170 -6.47 -11.88 2.66
C PHE A 170 -6.22 -12.35 1.25
N VAL A 171 -5.33 -11.67 0.56
CA VAL A 171 -4.85 -12.07 -0.77
C VAL A 171 -3.37 -12.35 -0.69
N LEU A 172 -2.99 -13.51 -1.18
CA LEU A 172 -1.60 -13.95 -1.28
C LEU A 172 -1.20 -13.99 -2.74
N MET A 173 -0.07 -13.39 -3.08
CA MET A 173 0.56 -13.46 -4.39
C MET A 173 1.87 -14.21 -4.28
N LEU A 174 2.05 -15.24 -5.11
CA LEU A 174 3.18 -16.15 -5.15
C LEU A 174 3.85 -16.03 -6.53
N PRO A 175 4.86 -15.17 -6.68
CA PRO A 175 5.62 -15.06 -7.91
C PRO A 175 6.40 -16.33 -8.24
N ASP A 176 6.59 -16.60 -9.54
CA ASP A 176 7.32 -17.76 -10.05
C ASP A 176 6.82 -19.10 -9.44
N THR A 177 5.48 -19.22 -9.24
CA THR A 177 4.84 -20.35 -8.57
C THR A 177 3.66 -20.84 -9.42
N GLY A 178 3.66 -22.13 -9.77
CA GLY A 178 2.58 -22.79 -10.48
C GLY A 178 1.40 -23.17 -9.57
N LEU A 179 0.33 -23.70 -10.18
CA LEU A 179 -0.91 -24.00 -9.45
C LEU A 179 -0.70 -25.05 -8.36
N ASP A 180 -0.07 -26.18 -8.68
CA ASP A 180 0.15 -27.30 -7.74
C ASP A 180 1.07 -26.89 -6.58
N GLU A 181 2.10 -26.10 -6.89
CA GLU A 181 3.02 -25.57 -5.87
C GLU A 181 2.29 -24.60 -4.93
N ALA A 182 1.40 -23.75 -5.47
CA ALA A 182 0.61 -22.82 -4.69
C ALA A 182 -0.39 -23.56 -3.79
N VAL A 183 -1.09 -24.56 -4.29
CA VAL A 183 -1.99 -25.43 -3.50
C VAL A 183 -1.22 -26.14 -2.39
N THR A 184 -0.04 -26.68 -2.69
CA THR A 184 0.83 -27.34 -1.71
C THR A 184 1.25 -26.36 -0.61
N ALA A 185 1.64 -25.13 -0.97
CA ALA A 185 2.03 -24.11 -0.02
C ALA A 185 0.86 -23.71 0.91
N LEU A 186 -0.33 -23.48 0.35
CA LEU A 186 -1.50 -23.10 1.15
C LEU A 186 -1.98 -24.26 2.06
N THR A 187 -1.93 -25.50 1.59
CA THR A 187 -2.25 -26.67 2.43
C THR A 187 -1.28 -26.80 3.61
N ARG A 188 0.00 -26.51 3.37
CA ARG A 188 1.00 -26.46 4.45
C ARG A 188 0.67 -25.34 5.45
N PHE A 189 0.26 -24.16 4.98
CA PHE A 189 -0.13 -23.04 5.85
C PHE A 189 -1.37 -23.37 6.70
N GLN A 190 -2.36 -24.06 6.14
CA GLN A 190 -3.53 -24.55 6.89
C GLN A 190 -3.10 -25.46 8.06
N ARG A 191 -2.21 -26.41 7.80
CA ARG A 191 -1.70 -27.30 8.86
C ARG A 191 -0.97 -26.53 9.94
N GLN A 192 -0.06 -25.62 9.55
CA GLN A 192 0.67 -24.79 10.51
C GLN A 192 -0.26 -23.92 11.36
N LEU A 193 -1.34 -23.38 10.77
CA LEU A 193 -2.33 -22.60 11.52
C LEU A 193 -3.10 -23.47 12.50
N ALA A 194 -3.49 -24.69 12.09
CA ALA A 194 -4.21 -25.63 12.95
C ALA A 194 -3.35 -26.14 14.13
N ASP A 195 -2.04 -26.31 13.91
CA ASP A 195 -1.09 -26.76 14.94
C ASP A 195 -0.77 -25.70 15.99
N CYS A 196 -1.12 -24.44 15.72
CA CYS A 196 -0.84 -23.31 16.60
C CYS A 196 -2.14 -22.79 17.21
N SER A 197 -2.37 -23.06 18.48
CA SER A 197 -3.51 -22.46 19.19
C SER A 197 -3.37 -20.96 19.34
N LEU A 198 -4.49 -20.25 19.30
CA LEU A 198 -4.51 -18.82 19.56
C LEU A 198 -4.11 -18.54 21.01
N ALA A 199 -3.14 -17.67 21.21
CA ALA A 199 -2.58 -17.38 22.55
C ALA A 199 -3.69 -17.06 23.58
N GLY A 200 -3.74 -17.85 24.66
CA GLY A 200 -4.72 -17.69 25.74
C GLY A 200 -6.08 -18.36 25.49
N SER A 201 -6.20 -19.20 24.45
CA SER A 201 -7.41 -19.98 24.20
C SER A 201 -7.08 -21.31 23.51
N ASP A 202 -7.96 -22.31 23.67
CA ASP A 202 -7.88 -23.60 22.97
C ASP A 202 -8.50 -23.54 21.55
N VAL A 203 -8.71 -22.34 20.99
CA VAL A 203 -9.33 -22.15 19.69
C VAL A 203 -8.31 -22.42 18.59
N ALA A 204 -8.54 -23.48 17.81
CA ALA A 204 -7.85 -23.73 16.57
C ALA A 204 -8.49 -22.87 15.46
N LEU A 205 -7.65 -22.17 14.71
CA LEU A 205 -8.07 -21.39 13.55
C LEU A 205 -7.96 -22.24 12.28
N SER A 206 -8.89 -22.04 11.36
CA SER A 206 -8.81 -22.57 10.01
C SER A 206 -9.17 -21.49 8.99
N PHE A 207 -8.77 -21.70 7.75
CA PHE A 207 -9.16 -20.84 6.65
C PHE A 207 -9.54 -21.66 5.42
N SER A 208 -10.42 -21.10 4.61
CA SER A 208 -10.73 -21.58 3.27
C SER A 208 -10.03 -20.72 2.23
N ALA A 209 -9.51 -21.31 1.17
CA ALA A 209 -8.81 -20.58 0.13
C ALA A 209 -9.14 -21.04 -1.27
N GLY A 210 -9.20 -20.08 -2.19
CA GLY A 210 -9.25 -20.31 -3.64
C GLY A 210 -7.94 -19.88 -4.29
N VAL A 211 -7.38 -20.74 -5.12
CA VAL A 211 -6.09 -20.53 -5.79
C VAL A 211 -6.27 -20.49 -7.29
N VAL A 212 -5.64 -19.52 -7.93
CA VAL A 212 -5.58 -19.41 -9.40
C VAL A 212 -4.17 -19.08 -9.86
N VAL A 213 -3.84 -19.44 -11.08
CA VAL A 213 -2.69 -18.87 -11.79
C VAL A 213 -3.22 -17.81 -12.74
N GLN A 214 -2.58 -16.67 -12.75
CA GLN A 214 -2.94 -15.57 -13.63
C GLN A 214 -2.77 -15.99 -15.10
N ALA A 215 -3.82 -15.82 -15.89
CA ALA A 215 -3.76 -16.04 -17.33
C ALA A 215 -3.06 -14.86 -18.06
N PRO A 216 -2.46 -15.10 -19.24
CA PRO A 216 -1.90 -14.02 -20.05
C PRO A 216 -2.93 -12.92 -20.35
N GLY A 217 -2.60 -11.68 -20.01
CA GLY A 217 -3.50 -10.54 -20.20
C GLY A 217 -4.61 -10.37 -19.17
N GLU A 218 -4.72 -11.28 -18.21
CA GLU A 218 -5.69 -11.19 -17.12
C GLU A 218 -5.32 -10.05 -16.15
N SER A 219 -6.32 -9.29 -15.71
CA SER A 219 -6.15 -8.27 -14.69
C SER A 219 -6.20 -8.86 -13.28
N LEU A 220 -5.63 -8.15 -12.29
CA LEU A 220 -5.75 -8.54 -10.88
C LEU A 220 -7.20 -8.78 -10.45
N LEU A 221 -8.11 -7.92 -10.89
CA LEU A 221 -9.52 -8.01 -10.53
C LEU A 221 -10.17 -9.31 -11.06
N GLN A 222 -9.83 -9.72 -12.28
CA GLN A 222 -10.32 -10.97 -12.86
C GLN A 222 -9.76 -12.19 -12.13
N SER A 223 -8.46 -12.20 -11.84
CA SER A 223 -7.83 -13.29 -11.08
C SER A 223 -8.41 -13.38 -9.66
N ILE A 224 -8.63 -12.26 -8.97
CA ILE A 224 -9.27 -12.24 -7.65
C ILE A 224 -10.72 -12.76 -7.74
N ALA A 225 -11.48 -12.39 -8.75
CA ALA A 225 -12.85 -12.88 -8.91
C ALA A 225 -12.91 -14.40 -9.10
N ARG A 226 -11.95 -14.99 -9.84
CA ARG A 226 -11.83 -16.46 -9.96
C ARG A 226 -11.43 -17.10 -8.62
N ALA A 227 -10.46 -16.52 -7.92
CA ALA A 227 -10.05 -17.00 -6.61
C ALA A 227 -11.20 -16.91 -5.58
N ASP A 228 -12.01 -15.86 -5.63
CA ASP A 228 -13.20 -15.69 -4.77
C ASP A 228 -14.24 -16.79 -5.02
N ALA A 229 -14.53 -17.09 -6.29
CA ALA A 229 -15.42 -18.20 -6.64
C ALA A 229 -14.92 -19.54 -6.09
N ALA A 230 -13.61 -19.80 -6.17
CA ALA A 230 -13.01 -21.02 -5.61
C ALA A 230 -13.03 -21.00 -4.06
N THR A 231 -12.77 -19.86 -3.42
CA THR A 231 -12.88 -19.71 -1.94
C THR A 231 -14.32 -19.98 -1.48
N TYR A 232 -15.31 -19.45 -2.20
CA TYR A 232 -16.71 -19.70 -1.91
C TYR A 232 -17.04 -21.19 -2.04
N ALA A 233 -16.53 -21.87 -3.08
CA ALA A 233 -16.69 -23.31 -3.23
C ALA A 233 -16.03 -24.08 -2.07
N ALA A 234 -14.84 -23.69 -1.63
CA ALA A 234 -14.15 -24.26 -0.47
C ALA A 234 -14.98 -24.14 0.81
N LYS A 235 -15.57 -22.98 1.07
CA LYS A 235 -16.47 -22.78 2.22
C LYS A 235 -17.70 -23.69 2.16
N ARG A 236 -18.24 -23.90 0.97
CA ARG A 236 -19.38 -24.83 0.77
C ARG A 236 -19.01 -26.30 0.86
N ALA A 237 -17.80 -26.66 0.51
CA ALA A 237 -17.28 -28.03 0.61
C ALA A 237 -17.00 -28.50 2.04
N GLY A 238 -17.19 -27.63 3.04
CA GLY A 238 -16.98 -27.99 4.46
C GLY A 238 -15.93 -27.14 5.15
N LYS A 239 -15.44 -26.07 4.49
CA LYS A 239 -14.39 -25.19 5.00
C LYS A 239 -13.03 -25.90 5.17
N ASN A 240 -12.04 -25.18 5.71
CA ASN A 240 -10.68 -25.69 5.96
C ASN A 240 -10.09 -26.47 4.78
N CYS A 241 -10.27 -25.96 3.58
CA CYS A 241 -9.74 -26.57 2.36
C CYS A 241 -9.30 -25.50 1.35
N VAL A 242 -8.45 -25.93 0.42
CA VAL A 242 -7.93 -25.14 -0.70
C VAL A 242 -8.51 -25.70 -1.99
N LEU A 243 -9.18 -24.86 -2.77
CA LEU A 243 -9.69 -25.22 -4.08
C LEU A 243 -9.09 -24.35 -5.17
N THR A 244 -9.07 -24.86 -6.39
CA THR A 244 -8.56 -24.15 -7.57
C THR A 244 -9.71 -23.57 -8.38
N GLY A 245 -9.49 -22.40 -9.03
CA GLY A 245 -10.46 -21.72 -9.88
C GLY A 245 -9.94 -21.42 -11.28
#